data_8503fc282709b8bb469de3ae5aa53b37
#
_entry.id   8503fc282709b8bb469de3ae5aa53b37
#
_cell.length_a   1.000
_cell.length_b   1.000
_cell.length_c   1.000
_cell.angle_alpha   90.00
_cell.angle_beta   90.00
_cell.angle_gamma   90.00
#
_symmetry.space_group_name_H-M   'P 1'
#
loop_
_entity.id
_entity.type
_entity.pdbx_description
1 polymer ?
#
loop_
_entity_poly.entity_id
_entity_poly.type
_entity_poly.pdbx_seq_one_letter_code
_entity_poly.pdbx_strand_id
1 'polypeptide(L)'
;VKKNNFLFLLLAIFVGSASATYCPKTNEISYQVNNRGVVVWQPPQGWVVLTTDNPIIRGAMHPKISRFYEAIWSAGSGRNSCRYKLQLDSGATPLLVLHSKQLGNPEPLPGPNNYWTNKMPLAFTCPGEPARQTVSIEDCPFGS
;
A
#
# COMPACT_ATOMS: atom_id res chain seq x y z
N VAL A 1 29.00 -54.73 22.82
CA VAL A 1 29.25 -53.31 22.52
C VAL A 1 27.97 -52.67 22.02
N LYS A 2 27.29 -51.87 22.88
CA LYS A 2 26.08 -51.15 22.49
C LYS A 2 26.52 -49.87 21.75
N LYS A 3 26.17 -49.76 20.47
CA LYS A 3 26.29 -48.53 19.70
C LYS A 3 25.06 -47.67 20.03
N ASN A 4 25.28 -46.60 20.79
CA ASN A 4 24.31 -45.55 20.95
C ASN A 4 24.31 -44.68 19.69
N ASN A 5 23.28 -44.86 18.87
CA ASN A 5 22.98 -43.90 17.79
C ASN A 5 22.29 -42.67 18.42
N PHE A 6 23.06 -41.63 18.65
CA PHE A 6 22.54 -40.31 19.02
C PHE A 6 21.98 -39.66 17.75
N LEU A 7 20.69 -39.79 17.57
CA LEU A 7 19.98 -39.12 16.48
C LEU A 7 19.83 -37.63 16.87
N PHE A 8 20.73 -36.80 16.34
CA PHE A 8 20.59 -35.35 16.45
C PHE A 8 19.40 -34.88 15.58
N LEU A 9 18.29 -34.65 16.24
CA LEU A 9 17.12 -33.99 15.63
C LEU A 9 17.48 -32.50 15.45
N LEU A 10 17.95 -32.12 14.24
CA LEU A 10 18.11 -30.73 13.86
C LEU A 10 16.72 -30.08 13.74
N LEU A 11 16.29 -29.43 14.80
CA LEU A 11 15.11 -28.56 14.75
C LEU A 11 15.50 -27.32 13.93
N ALA A 12 15.18 -27.33 12.64
CA ALA A 12 15.27 -26.14 11.81
C ALA A 12 14.21 -25.14 12.30
N ILE A 13 14.63 -24.20 13.11
CA ILE A 13 13.81 -23.05 13.49
C ILE A 13 13.70 -22.19 12.23
N PHE A 14 12.60 -22.34 11.49
CA PHE A 14 12.20 -21.36 10.48
C PHE A 14 11.85 -20.07 11.21
N VAL A 15 12.82 -19.21 11.39
CA VAL A 15 12.58 -17.81 11.72
C VAL A 15 11.95 -17.19 10.46
N GLY A 16 10.63 -17.21 10.40
CA GLY A 16 9.91 -16.47 9.38
C GLY A 16 10.26 -15.00 9.57
N SER A 17 11.12 -14.48 8.68
CA SER A 17 11.37 -13.05 8.61
C SER A 17 10.07 -12.39 8.17
N ALA A 18 9.46 -11.61 9.07
CA ALA A 18 8.35 -10.73 8.71
C ALA A 18 8.85 -9.81 7.60
N SER A 19 8.34 -10.01 6.38
CA SER A 19 8.69 -9.15 5.26
C SER A 19 7.87 -7.89 5.32
N ALA A 20 8.51 -6.72 5.21
CA ALA A 20 7.79 -5.46 5.09
C ALA A 20 7.01 -5.43 3.78
N THR A 21 5.75 -4.99 3.84
CA THR A 21 4.91 -4.72 2.68
C THR A 21 4.84 -3.21 2.47
N TYR A 22 4.84 -2.79 1.22
CA TYR A 22 4.81 -1.39 0.84
C TYR A 22 3.63 -1.10 -0.07
N CYS A 23 3.25 0.17 -0.15
CA CYS A 23 2.36 0.63 -1.19
C CYS A 23 2.94 0.33 -2.57
N PRO A 24 2.11 0.01 -3.58
CA PRO A 24 2.58 -0.18 -4.95
C PRO A 24 3.34 1.02 -5.49
N LYS A 25 4.38 0.79 -6.26
CA LYS A 25 5.04 1.85 -7.01
C LYS A 25 4.12 2.39 -8.11
N THR A 26 4.27 3.64 -8.46
CA THR A 26 3.42 4.27 -9.48
C THR A 26 3.46 3.58 -10.83
N ASN A 27 4.61 3.00 -11.20
CA ASN A 27 4.78 2.24 -12.44
C ASN A 27 4.21 0.81 -12.41
N GLU A 28 3.76 0.34 -11.25
CA GLU A 28 3.08 -0.95 -11.09
C GLU A 28 1.56 -0.83 -11.23
N ILE A 29 1.06 0.40 -11.30
CA ILE A 29 -0.38 0.69 -11.42
C ILE A 29 -0.66 1.14 -12.84
N SER A 30 -1.53 0.42 -13.54
CA SER A 30 -1.98 0.77 -14.88
C SER A 30 -3.49 0.99 -14.92
N TYR A 31 -4.01 1.35 -16.09
CA TYR A 31 -5.44 1.41 -16.31
C TYR A 31 -5.80 1.01 -17.74
N GLN A 32 -7.03 0.64 -17.92
CA GLN A 32 -7.68 0.47 -19.23
C GLN A 32 -8.91 1.36 -19.30
N VAL A 33 -9.32 1.69 -20.52
CA VAL A 33 -10.57 2.38 -20.74
C VAL A 33 -11.60 1.34 -21.23
N ASN A 34 -12.69 1.22 -20.49
CA ASN A 34 -13.74 0.27 -20.85
C ASN A 34 -14.60 0.78 -22.03
N ASN A 35 -15.53 -0.04 -22.51
CA ASN A 35 -16.42 0.28 -23.62
C ASN A 35 -17.37 1.49 -23.38
N ARG A 36 -17.46 1.96 -22.12
CA ARG A 36 -18.22 3.16 -21.72
C ARG A 36 -17.33 4.40 -21.64
N GLY A 37 -16.07 4.29 -22.04
CA GLY A 37 -15.09 5.38 -21.94
C GLY A 37 -14.64 5.70 -20.51
N VAL A 38 -14.83 4.79 -19.55
CA VAL A 38 -14.45 4.97 -18.15
C VAL A 38 -13.13 4.27 -17.87
N VAL A 39 -12.26 4.94 -17.12
CA VAL A 39 -11.00 4.38 -16.63
C VAL A 39 -11.27 3.28 -15.62
N VAL A 40 -10.66 2.13 -15.85
CA VAL A 40 -10.63 0.99 -14.93
C VAL A 40 -9.19 0.76 -14.52
N TRP A 41 -8.89 1.08 -13.28
CA TRP A 41 -7.56 0.93 -12.72
C TRP A 41 -7.18 -0.53 -12.53
N GLN A 42 -5.95 -0.86 -12.79
CA GLN A 42 -5.36 -2.19 -12.68
C GLN A 42 -4.18 -2.14 -11.69
N PRO A 43 -4.44 -2.29 -10.40
CA PRO A 43 -3.38 -2.37 -9.42
C PRO A 43 -2.67 -3.72 -9.49
N PRO A 44 -1.44 -3.82 -8.95
CA PRO A 44 -0.74 -5.10 -8.87
C PRO A 44 -1.45 -6.08 -7.95
N GLN A 45 -1.03 -7.34 -8.00
CA GLN A 45 -1.57 -8.40 -7.15
C GLN A 45 -1.52 -8.01 -5.68
N GLY A 46 -2.57 -8.33 -4.94
CA GLY A 46 -2.71 -8.00 -3.53
C GLY A 46 -3.37 -6.66 -3.23
N TRP A 47 -3.68 -5.87 -4.27
CA TRP A 47 -4.35 -4.57 -4.15
C TRP A 47 -5.65 -4.53 -4.93
N VAL A 48 -6.54 -3.64 -4.50
CA VAL A 48 -7.86 -3.45 -5.12
C VAL A 48 -8.24 -1.96 -5.11
N VAL A 49 -8.96 -1.56 -6.15
CA VAL A 49 -9.57 -0.23 -6.28
C VAL A 49 -11.06 -0.39 -6.00
N LEU A 50 -11.55 0.28 -4.96
CA LEU A 50 -12.98 0.31 -4.65
C LEU A 50 -13.60 1.54 -5.34
N THR A 51 -14.69 1.32 -6.07
CA THR A 51 -15.39 2.40 -6.79
C THR A 51 -16.01 3.43 -5.87
N THR A 52 -16.35 3.03 -4.64
CA THR A 52 -16.89 3.93 -3.61
C THR A 52 -15.89 4.98 -3.14
N ASP A 53 -14.60 4.68 -3.21
CA ASP A 53 -13.53 5.54 -2.67
C ASP A 53 -12.78 6.30 -3.78
N ASN A 54 -13.16 6.07 -5.03
CA ASN A 54 -12.47 6.64 -6.18
C ASN A 54 -13.42 7.40 -7.09
N PRO A 55 -13.01 8.54 -7.62
CA PRO A 55 -13.81 9.28 -8.59
C PRO A 55 -13.91 8.51 -9.90
N ILE A 56 -15.05 8.66 -10.58
CA ILE A 56 -15.21 8.16 -11.94
C ILE A 56 -14.43 9.08 -12.89
N ILE A 57 -13.43 8.51 -13.55
CA ILE A 57 -12.58 9.25 -14.49
C ILE A 57 -12.86 8.75 -15.91
N ARG A 58 -13.05 9.69 -16.83
CA ARG A 58 -13.18 9.39 -18.27
C ARG A 58 -11.80 9.20 -18.90
N GLY A 59 -11.67 8.24 -19.80
CA GLY A 59 -10.41 7.98 -20.51
C GLY A 59 -9.91 9.19 -21.31
N ALA A 60 -10.82 10.00 -21.84
CA ALA A 60 -10.49 11.26 -22.53
C ALA A 60 -9.82 12.31 -21.64
N MET A 61 -9.82 12.13 -20.31
CA MET A 61 -9.11 13.02 -19.38
C MET A 61 -7.63 12.65 -19.20
N HIS A 62 -7.18 11.56 -19.83
CA HIS A 62 -5.80 11.07 -19.82
C HIS A 62 -5.14 11.10 -18.42
N PRO A 63 -5.68 10.37 -17.44
CA PRO A 63 -5.17 10.43 -16.09
C PRO A 63 -3.74 9.90 -16.01
N LYS A 64 -2.90 10.61 -15.27
CA LYS A 64 -1.53 10.18 -14.94
C LYS A 64 -1.37 10.12 -13.44
N ILE A 65 -0.69 9.11 -12.94
CA ILE A 65 -0.29 9.09 -11.53
C ILE A 65 0.88 10.03 -11.39
N SER A 66 0.66 11.13 -10.68
CA SER A 66 1.67 12.16 -10.48
C SER A 66 2.68 11.73 -9.42
N ARG A 67 2.19 11.26 -8.27
CA ARG A 67 3.04 10.83 -7.15
C ARG A 67 2.27 10.01 -6.12
N PHE A 68 3.00 9.25 -5.32
CA PHE A 68 2.52 8.73 -4.06
C PHE A 68 2.18 9.90 -3.12
N TYR A 69 1.07 9.81 -2.43
CA TYR A 69 0.58 10.88 -1.55
C TYR A 69 0.68 10.47 -0.08
N GLU A 70 0.07 9.38 0.30
CA GLU A 70 0.12 8.86 1.67
C GLU A 70 -0.27 7.38 1.76
N ALA A 71 0.23 6.70 2.80
CA ALA A 71 -0.29 5.44 3.25
C ALA A 71 -1.14 5.64 4.50
N ILE A 72 -2.20 4.85 4.63
CA ILE A 72 -3.09 4.89 5.80
C ILE A 72 -3.24 3.47 6.33
N TRP A 73 -3.06 3.33 7.64
CA TRP A 73 -3.45 2.16 8.40
C TRP A 73 -4.61 2.51 9.32
N SER A 74 -5.62 1.67 9.35
CA SER A 74 -6.78 1.86 10.23
C SER A 74 -7.16 0.55 10.90
N ALA A 75 -7.13 0.51 12.21
CA ALA A 75 -7.52 -0.65 12.99
C ALA A 75 -8.99 -1.03 12.77
N GLY A 76 -9.86 -0.05 12.54
CA GLY A 76 -11.30 -0.28 12.36
C GLY A 76 -11.67 -0.94 11.03
N SER A 77 -10.92 -0.67 9.97
CA SER A 77 -11.19 -1.25 8.64
C SER A 77 -10.45 -2.57 8.41
N GLY A 78 -9.42 -2.86 9.18
CA GLY A 78 -8.54 -4.02 8.99
C GLY A 78 -7.80 -4.00 7.65
N ARG A 79 -7.74 -2.86 6.95
CA ARG A 79 -7.12 -2.71 5.64
C ARG A 79 -6.19 -1.51 5.61
N ASN A 80 -5.07 -1.72 4.94
CA ASN A 80 -4.17 -0.64 4.59
C ASN A 80 -4.63 0.01 3.28
N SER A 81 -4.47 1.32 3.20
CA SER A 81 -4.79 2.10 2.00
C SER A 81 -3.58 2.89 1.56
N CYS A 82 -3.41 2.99 0.26
CA CYS A 82 -2.39 3.80 -0.38
C CYS A 82 -3.05 4.81 -1.29
N ARG A 83 -2.68 6.07 -1.16
CA ARG A 83 -3.24 7.17 -1.92
C ARG A 83 -2.20 7.78 -2.85
N TYR A 84 -2.64 8.10 -4.04
CA TYR A 84 -1.81 8.68 -5.09
C TYR A 84 -2.49 9.92 -5.65
N LYS A 85 -1.73 10.97 -5.90
CA LYS A 85 -2.23 12.12 -6.66
C LYS A 85 -2.27 11.79 -8.13
N LEU A 86 -3.40 12.02 -8.75
CA LEU A 86 -3.56 11.99 -10.20
C LEU A 86 -3.40 13.39 -10.77
N GLN A 87 -3.00 13.47 -12.01
CA GLN A 87 -3.02 14.66 -12.84
C GLN A 87 -3.92 14.39 -14.04
N LEU A 88 -4.94 15.19 -14.23
CA LEU A 88 -5.82 15.15 -15.40
C LEU A 88 -5.48 16.28 -16.35
N ASP A 89 -5.82 16.14 -17.64
CA ASP A 89 -5.63 17.19 -18.65
C ASP A 89 -6.38 18.48 -18.32
N SER A 90 -7.47 18.39 -17.57
CA SER A 90 -8.21 19.55 -17.03
C SER A 90 -7.46 20.36 -15.97
N GLY A 91 -6.31 19.86 -15.50
CA GLY A 91 -5.58 20.43 -14.36
C GLY A 91 -6.08 19.94 -12.99
N ALA A 92 -7.18 19.19 -12.92
CA ALA A 92 -7.64 18.60 -11.67
C ALA A 92 -6.66 17.52 -11.16
N THR A 93 -6.55 17.42 -9.84
CA THR A 93 -5.62 16.48 -9.16
C THR A 93 -6.37 15.62 -8.13
N PRO A 94 -7.28 14.75 -8.58
CA PRO A 94 -7.99 13.84 -7.67
C PRO A 94 -7.03 12.81 -7.06
N LEU A 95 -7.51 12.11 -6.03
CA LEU A 95 -6.78 11.00 -5.44
C LEU A 95 -7.24 9.66 -6.01
N LEU A 96 -6.30 8.77 -6.26
CA LEU A 96 -6.52 7.35 -6.46
C LEU A 96 -6.25 6.64 -5.14
N VAL A 97 -7.20 5.83 -4.68
CA VAL A 97 -7.09 5.07 -3.44
C VAL A 97 -7.05 3.58 -3.76
N LEU A 98 -5.97 2.94 -3.35
CA LEU A 98 -5.82 1.49 -3.38
C LEU A 98 -5.98 0.92 -1.97
N HIS A 99 -6.62 -0.24 -1.86
CA HIS A 99 -6.75 -0.98 -0.61
C HIS A 99 -6.00 -2.30 -0.70
N SER A 100 -5.34 -2.70 0.37
CA SER A 100 -4.76 -4.04 0.46
C SER A 100 -5.86 -5.10 0.52
N LYS A 101 -5.70 -6.19 -0.23
CA LYS A 101 -6.56 -7.38 -0.11
C LYS A 101 -6.25 -8.20 1.13
N GLN A 102 -5.08 -8.04 1.69
CA GLN A 102 -4.64 -8.79 2.86
C GLN A 102 -5.54 -8.45 4.04
N LEU A 103 -6.29 -9.45 4.48
CA LEU A 103 -7.05 -9.42 5.72
C LEU A 103 -6.11 -9.81 6.85
N GLY A 104 -6.08 -9.03 7.87
CA GLY A 104 -5.15 -9.18 8.99
C GLY A 104 -4.29 -7.93 9.05
N ASN A 105 -4.31 -7.30 10.12
CA ASN A 105 -3.80 -5.99 10.48
C ASN A 105 -2.26 -5.88 10.35
N PRO A 106 -1.65 -5.80 9.16
CA PRO A 106 -0.25 -5.45 9.14
C PRO A 106 -0.11 -4.03 9.69
N GLU A 107 0.46 -3.93 10.88
CA GLU A 107 0.66 -2.66 11.55
C GLU A 107 1.76 -1.85 10.85
N PRO A 108 1.73 -0.52 11.01
CA PRO A 108 2.83 0.32 10.58
C PRO A 108 4.15 -0.13 11.20
N LEU A 109 5.17 -0.31 10.37
CA LEU A 109 6.53 -0.58 10.85
C LEU A 109 7.32 0.72 10.92
N PRO A 110 8.27 0.86 11.85
CA PRO A 110 9.20 1.98 11.84
C PRO A 110 10.05 1.89 10.57
N GLY A 111 9.89 2.87 9.68
CA GLY A 111 10.76 3.06 8.52
C GLY A 111 12.03 3.79 8.89
N PRO A 112 12.96 4.00 7.93
CA PRO A 112 14.23 4.67 8.15
C PRO A 112 14.09 6.04 8.82
N ASN A 113 13.00 6.74 8.55
CA ASN A 113 12.73 8.08 9.04
C ASN A 113 11.51 8.17 9.96
N ASN A 114 10.84 7.06 10.23
CA ASN A 114 9.66 6.96 11.10
C ASN A 114 8.57 7.99 10.80
N TYR A 115 8.12 8.05 9.55
CA TYR A 115 7.11 9.02 9.11
C TYR A 115 5.67 8.67 9.51
N TRP A 116 5.45 7.52 10.13
CA TRP A 116 4.13 7.17 10.63
C TRP A 116 3.69 8.08 11.77
N THR A 117 2.57 8.76 11.60
CA THR A 117 1.98 9.63 12.60
C THR A 117 0.56 9.21 12.94
N ASN A 118 0.21 9.33 14.21
CA ASN A 118 -1.14 9.04 14.68
C ASN A 118 -2.03 10.27 14.46
N LYS A 119 -3.00 10.19 13.56
CA LYS A 119 -3.99 11.26 13.34
C LYS A 119 -5.28 11.08 14.15
N MET A 120 -5.58 9.85 14.56
CA MET A 120 -6.76 9.51 15.36
C MET A 120 -6.42 8.30 16.25
N PRO A 121 -7.20 8.04 17.31
CA PRO A 121 -6.89 6.96 18.25
C PRO A 121 -6.67 5.57 17.62
N LEU A 122 -7.15 5.35 16.40
CA LEU A 122 -7.10 4.06 15.71
C LEU A 122 -6.63 4.16 14.25
N ALA A 123 -6.00 5.26 13.85
CA ALA A 123 -5.50 5.44 12.48
C ALA A 123 -4.13 6.10 12.45
N PHE A 124 -3.24 5.53 11.63
CA PHE A 124 -1.91 6.07 11.36
C PHE A 124 -1.80 6.48 9.90
N THR A 125 -1.09 7.53 9.62
CA THR A 125 -0.79 7.99 8.25
C THR A 125 0.69 8.16 8.05
N CYS A 126 1.15 7.88 6.83
CA CYS A 126 2.52 8.06 6.38
C CYS A 126 2.52 8.59 4.94
N PRO A 127 3.07 9.77 4.64
CA PRO A 127 3.47 10.78 5.59
C PRO A 127 2.26 11.43 6.24
N GLY A 128 2.39 11.86 7.49
CA GLY A 128 1.41 12.76 8.09
C GLY A 128 1.52 14.14 7.43
N GLU A 129 0.41 14.78 7.08
CA GLU A 129 0.45 16.16 6.64
C GLU A 129 0.93 17.11 7.76
N PRO A 130 1.65 18.19 7.41
CA PRO A 130 2.07 18.60 6.08
C PRO A 130 3.50 18.15 5.78
N ALA A 131 3.65 17.07 5.04
CA ALA A 131 4.96 16.68 4.57
C ALA A 131 5.41 17.69 3.49
N ARG A 132 6.27 18.62 3.86
CA ARG A 132 6.93 19.53 2.93
C ARG A 132 7.99 18.83 2.06
N GLN A 133 8.24 17.56 2.33
CA GLN A 133 9.21 16.74 1.62
C GLN A 133 8.49 15.67 0.80
N THR A 134 9.07 15.32 -0.33
CA THR A 134 8.62 14.17 -1.11
C THR A 134 8.99 12.91 -0.34
N VAL A 135 7.98 12.24 0.21
CA VAL A 135 8.17 10.98 0.92
C VAL A 135 8.10 9.84 -0.08
N SER A 136 9.01 8.91 0.03
CA SER A 136 9.01 7.74 -0.83
C SER A 136 8.15 6.62 -0.23
N ILE A 137 7.74 5.67 -1.09
CA ILE A 137 6.94 4.52 -0.65
C ILE A 137 7.70 3.70 0.39
N GLU A 138 9.00 3.61 0.27
CA GLU A 138 9.90 2.88 1.16
C GLU A 138 9.96 3.47 2.58
N ASP A 139 9.53 4.70 2.74
CA ASP A 139 9.44 5.35 4.05
C ASP A 139 8.21 4.94 4.84
N CYS A 140 7.27 4.22 4.22
CA CYS A 140 5.98 3.84 4.78
C CYS A 140 5.76 2.31 4.77
N PRO A 141 6.60 1.52 5.45
CA PRO A 141 6.45 0.07 5.48
C PRO A 141 5.29 -0.37 6.39
N PHE A 142 4.63 -1.44 5.97
CA PHE A 142 3.69 -2.20 6.80
C PHE A 142 4.32 -3.53 7.23
N GLY A 143 4.02 -4.01 8.42
CA GLY A 143 4.32 -5.37 8.85
C GLY A 143 3.39 -6.40 8.20
N SER A 144 3.88 -7.59 7.97
CA SER A 144 3.11 -8.75 7.54
C SER A 144 2.81 -9.68 8.71
#